data_f94f022b61d91c772860ba78e9332d9a
#
_entry.id   f94f022b61d91c772860ba78e9332d9a
#
_cell.length_a   1.000
_cell.length_b   1.000
_cell.length_c   1.000
_cell.angle_alpha   90.00
_cell.angle_beta   90.00
_cell.angle_gamma   90.00
#
_symmetry.space_group_name_H-M   'P 1'
#
loop_
_entity.id
_entity.type
_entity.pdbx_description
1 polymer ?
#
loop_
_entity_poly.entity_id
_entity_poly.type
_entity_poly.pdbx_seq_one_letter_code
_entity_poly.pdbx_strand_id
1 'polypeptide(L)'
;LVMGKNWRKMSTEQKEEFSTGFRILLLRTYAIALSKYTDQKINVLPIKKQKGSIVTVKTEITQASSQPINVDYALSNSTGSWLVIDLVIEGVSMVTNYRSQFGSSVRQNGITGLLKELKEKNNAA
;
A
#
# COMPACT_ATOMS: atom_id res chain seq x y z
N LEU A 1 -2.04 9.78 -0.39
CA LEU A 1 -3.04 9.01 -1.14
C LEU A 1 -3.98 8.24 -0.22
N VAL A 2 -3.45 7.48 0.73
CA VAL A 2 -4.24 6.63 1.61
C VAL A 2 -5.15 7.44 2.53
N MET A 3 -4.68 8.58 3.01
CA MET A 3 -5.47 9.47 3.88
C MET A 3 -6.44 10.37 3.10
N GLY A 4 -6.26 10.49 1.79
CA GLY A 4 -7.10 11.34 0.96
C GLY A 4 -7.10 12.79 1.45
N LYS A 5 -8.28 13.38 1.53
CA LYS A 5 -8.43 14.78 1.97
C LYS A 5 -8.07 15.00 3.44
N ASN A 6 -8.03 13.95 4.25
CA ASN A 6 -7.65 14.07 5.66
C ASN A 6 -6.19 14.45 5.86
N TRP A 7 -5.33 14.16 4.87
CA TRP A 7 -3.92 14.51 4.91
C TRP A 7 -3.69 16.01 5.12
N ARG A 8 -4.52 16.82 4.46
CA ARG A 8 -4.40 18.27 4.56
C ARG A 8 -4.77 18.81 5.93
N LYS A 9 -5.57 18.07 6.69
CA LYS A 9 -6.02 18.46 8.03
C LYS A 9 -5.03 18.07 9.12
N MET A 10 -3.98 17.33 8.76
CA MET A 10 -3.00 16.81 9.71
C MET A 10 -1.86 17.81 9.91
N SER A 11 -1.39 17.92 11.17
CA SER A 11 -0.17 18.67 11.47
C SER A 11 1.04 17.96 10.91
N THR A 12 2.19 18.66 10.87
CA THR A 12 3.45 18.03 10.42
C THR A 12 3.80 16.84 11.28
N GLU A 13 3.62 16.94 12.60
CA GLU A 13 3.89 15.84 13.53
C GLU A 13 2.97 14.65 13.28
N GLN A 14 1.68 14.91 13.05
CA GLN A 14 0.72 13.86 12.74
C GLN A 14 1.04 13.16 11.42
N LYS A 15 1.48 13.90 10.42
CA LYS A 15 1.90 13.34 9.13
C LYS A 15 3.09 12.41 9.29
N GLU A 16 4.08 12.80 10.08
CA GLU A 16 5.25 11.97 10.36
C GLU A 16 4.86 10.72 11.13
N GLU A 17 4.04 10.88 12.17
CA GLU A 17 3.56 9.75 12.98
C GLU A 17 2.76 8.77 12.14
N PHE A 18 1.87 9.27 11.28
CA PHE A 18 1.10 8.41 10.38
C PHE A 18 2.01 7.69 9.38
N SER A 19 2.92 8.41 8.75
CA SER A 19 3.83 7.82 7.75
C SER A 19 4.68 6.72 8.36
N THR A 20 5.23 6.95 9.55
CA THR A 20 6.02 5.96 10.27
C THR A 20 5.15 4.76 10.67
N GLY A 21 3.97 5.02 11.23
CA GLY A 21 3.05 3.97 11.69
C GLY A 21 2.54 3.12 10.54
N PHE A 22 2.18 3.73 9.44
CA PHE A 22 1.69 3.00 8.28
C PHE A 22 2.79 2.16 7.64
N ARG A 23 4.01 2.70 7.55
CA ARG A 23 5.14 1.93 7.04
C ARG A 23 5.40 0.69 7.89
N ILE A 24 5.38 0.83 9.21
CA ILE A 24 5.57 -0.30 10.12
C ILE A 24 4.43 -1.31 9.95
N LEU A 25 3.19 -0.85 9.86
CA LEU A 25 2.04 -1.72 9.63
C LEU A 25 2.20 -2.55 8.36
N LEU A 26 2.60 -1.92 7.26
CA LEU A 26 2.79 -2.62 5.99
C LEU A 26 3.92 -3.65 6.08
N LEU A 27 5.04 -3.28 6.69
CA LEU A 27 6.17 -4.20 6.85
C LEU A 27 5.77 -5.41 7.70
N ARG A 28 5.05 -5.19 8.79
CA ARG A 28 4.62 -6.29 9.67
C ARG A 28 3.56 -7.17 9.00
N THR A 29 2.60 -6.56 8.30
CA THR A 29 1.54 -7.29 7.64
C THR A 29 2.07 -8.22 6.55
N TYR A 30 3.07 -7.78 5.81
CA TYR A 30 3.60 -8.55 4.68
C TYR A 30 4.91 -9.29 4.98
N ALA A 31 5.49 -9.13 6.19
CA ALA A 31 6.73 -9.80 6.55
C ALA A 31 6.60 -11.33 6.50
N ILE A 32 5.48 -11.86 6.99
CA ILE A 32 5.22 -13.31 6.99
C ILE A 32 5.11 -13.82 5.55
N ALA A 33 4.41 -13.09 4.68
CA ALA A 33 4.30 -13.45 3.28
C ALA A 33 5.66 -13.46 2.59
N LEU A 34 6.50 -12.46 2.89
CA LEU A 34 7.85 -12.38 2.34
C LEU A 34 8.76 -13.49 2.86
N SER A 35 8.60 -13.92 4.12
CA SER A 35 9.40 -14.99 4.69
C SER A 35 9.09 -16.37 4.08
N LYS A 36 7.94 -16.51 3.46
CA LYS A 36 7.53 -17.73 2.77
C LYS A 36 7.97 -17.76 1.30
N TYR A 37 8.74 -16.79 0.88
CA TYR A 37 9.19 -16.63 -0.50
C TYR A 37 10.38 -17.56 -0.74
N THR A 38 10.11 -18.78 -1.23
CA THR A 38 11.16 -19.77 -1.44
C THR A 38 11.43 -20.08 -2.90
N ASP A 39 10.39 -20.28 -3.70
CA ASP A 39 10.52 -20.73 -5.09
C ASP A 39 9.67 -19.92 -6.06
N GLN A 40 9.12 -18.82 -5.63
CA GLN A 40 8.25 -17.99 -6.46
C GLN A 40 9.07 -17.24 -7.52
N LYS A 41 8.47 -17.10 -8.69
CA LYS A 41 9.03 -16.32 -9.78
C LYS A 41 8.14 -15.15 -10.09
N ILE A 42 8.74 -14.00 -10.32
CA ILE A 42 8.03 -12.78 -10.69
C ILE A 42 8.25 -12.56 -12.19
N ASN A 43 7.17 -12.63 -12.95
CA ASN A 43 7.21 -12.37 -14.39
C ASN A 43 6.65 -10.97 -14.64
N VAL A 44 7.46 -10.09 -15.21
CA VAL A 44 7.04 -8.74 -15.57
C VAL A 44 6.48 -8.78 -16.98
N LEU A 45 5.21 -8.39 -17.13
CA LEU A 45 4.54 -8.36 -18.42
C LEU A 45 4.84 -7.04 -19.14
N PRO A 46 4.69 -6.98 -20.47
CA PRO A 46 4.90 -5.74 -21.21
C PRO A 46 4.00 -4.62 -20.70
N ILE A 47 4.54 -3.41 -20.64
CA ILE A 47 3.79 -2.23 -20.20
C ILE A 47 2.77 -1.87 -21.27
N LYS A 48 1.48 -1.97 -20.93
CA LYS A 48 0.39 -1.68 -21.87
C LYS A 48 -0.43 -0.45 -21.50
N LYS A 49 -0.31 0.03 -20.26
CA LYS A 49 -1.08 1.17 -19.79
C LYS A 49 -0.17 2.26 -19.28
N GLN A 50 -0.34 3.44 -19.86
CA GLN A 50 0.32 4.66 -19.41
C GLN A 50 -0.69 5.78 -19.48
N LYS A 51 -0.88 6.50 -18.39
CA LYS A 51 -1.79 7.65 -18.32
C LYS A 51 -1.05 8.81 -17.68
N GLY A 52 -0.63 9.77 -18.52
CA GLY A 52 0.16 10.90 -18.07
C GLY A 52 1.49 10.45 -17.47
N SER A 53 1.74 10.82 -16.22
CA SER A 53 2.95 10.44 -15.49
C SER A 53 2.82 9.08 -14.79
N ILE A 54 1.70 8.38 -14.95
CA ILE A 54 1.42 7.11 -14.27
C ILE A 54 1.58 5.96 -15.25
N VAL A 55 2.40 4.99 -14.88
CA VAL A 55 2.61 3.76 -15.63
C VAL A 55 2.19 2.59 -14.76
N THR A 56 1.41 1.68 -15.34
CA THR A 56 1.04 0.43 -14.66
C THR A 56 1.92 -0.70 -15.16
N VAL A 57 2.69 -1.29 -14.26
CA VAL A 57 3.50 -2.47 -14.54
C VAL A 57 2.76 -3.69 -14.01
N LYS A 58 2.38 -4.57 -14.92
CA LYS A 58 1.69 -5.81 -14.56
C LYS A 58 2.70 -6.91 -14.30
N THR A 59 2.54 -7.61 -13.18
CA THR A 59 3.37 -8.75 -12.86
C THR A 59 2.51 -9.97 -12.56
N GLU A 60 3.09 -11.13 -12.77
CA GLU A 60 2.47 -12.40 -12.45
C GLU A 60 3.45 -13.17 -11.57
N ILE A 61 3.03 -13.49 -10.35
CA ILE A 61 3.84 -14.24 -9.40
C ILE A 61 3.43 -15.70 -9.50
N THR A 62 4.34 -16.56 -9.92
CA THR A 62 4.09 -17.99 -10.10
C THR A 62 4.73 -18.78 -8.99
N GLN A 63 4.04 -19.83 -8.57
CA GLN A 63 4.50 -20.79 -7.57
C GLN A 63 4.29 -22.21 -8.12
N ALA A 64 5.13 -23.14 -7.70
CA ALA A 64 5.14 -24.51 -8.23
C ALA A 64 3.83 -25.27 -8.03
N SER A 65 3.07 -24.96 -6.99
CA SER A 65 1.87 -25.72 -6.60
C SER A 65 0.58 -24.88 -6.52
N SER A 66 0.62 -23.65 -6.98
CA SER A 66 -0.51 -22.72 -6.85
C SER A 66 -0.78 -22.00 -8.16
N GLN A 67 -1.98 -21.43 -8.28
CA GLN A 67 -2.30 -20.57 -9.41
C GLN A 67 -1.48 -19.29 -9.35
N PRO A 68 -1.13 -18.70 -10.50
CA PRO A 68 -0.43 -17.43 -10.53
C PRO A 68 -1.22 -16.31 -9.83
N ILE A 69 -0.50 -15.42 -9.16
CA ILE A 69 -1.08 -14.25 -8.51
C ILE A 69 -0.74 -13.03 -9.35
N ASN A 70 -1.75 -12.26 -9.73
CA ASN A 70 -1.56 -11.03 -10.50
C ASN A 70 -1.34 -9.85 -9.55
N VAL A 71 -0.23 -9.16 -9.71
CA VAL A 71 0.09 -7.96 -8.95
C VAL A 71 0.44 -6.85 -9.93
N ASP A 72 -0.34 -5.78 -9.93
CA ASP A 72 -0.09 -4.60 -10.74
C ASP A 72 0.50 -3.50 -9.88
N TYR A 73 1.59 -2.91 -10.34
CA TYR A 73 2.24 -1.79 -9.68
C TYR A 73 1.92 -0.52 -10.44
N ALA A 74 1.28 0.44 -9.76
CA ALA A 74 1.10 1.77 -10.32
C ALA A 74 2.28 2.64 -9.90
N LEU A 75 2.99 3.20 -10.87
CA LEU A 75 4.18 4.01 -10.65
C LEU A 75 3.94 5.41 -11.19
N SER A 76 4.40 6.42 -10.47
CA SER A 76 4.30 7.82 -10.90
C SER A 76 5.68 8.47 -10.95
N ASN A 77 5.90 9.28 -11.99
CA ASN A 77 7.11 10.07 -12.17
C ASN A 77 6.82 11.58 -12.03
N SER A 78 5.72 11.95 -11.40
CA SER A 78 5.31 13.36 -11.29
C SER A 78 6.29 14.23 -10.51
N THR A 79 7.10 13.62 -9.63
CA THR A 79 8.10 14.34 -8.82
C THR A 79 9.50 14.33 -9.42
N GLY A 80 9.67 13.74 -10.61
CA GLY A 80 10.98 13.55 -11.23
C GLY A 80 11.64 12.22 -10.87
N SER A 81 11.08 11.49 -9.91
CA SER A 81 11.55 10.14 -9.52
C SER A 81 10.39 9.16 -9.61
N TRP A 82 10.68 7.93 -10.00
CA TRP A 82 9.66 6.89 -10.06
C TRP A 82 9.31 6.41 -8.65
N LEU A 83 8.05 6.55 -8.30
CA LEU A 83 7.53 6.13 -6.99
C LEU A 83 6.35 5.19 -7.20
N VAL A 84 6.30 4.13 -6.39
CA VAL A 84 5.13 3.24 -6.35
C VAL A 84 4.01 3.97 -5.60
N ILE A 85 2.88 4.17 -6.27
CA ILE A 85 1.73 4.88 -5.69
C ILE A 85 0.56 3.95 -5.38
N ASP A 86 0.57 2.72 -5.90
CA ASP A 86 -0.44 1.73 -5.57
C ASP A 86 0.04 0.33 -5.93
N LEU A 87 -0.54 -0.66 -5.26
CA LEU A 87 -0.45 -2.07 -5.58
C LEU A 87 -1.86 -2.61 -5.76
N VAL A 88 -2.12 -3.24 -6.89
CA VAL A 88 -3.40 -3.88 -7.16
C VAL A 88 -3.18 -5.39 -7.20
N ILE A 89 -3.61 -6.08 -6.15
CA ILE A 89 -3.42 -7.52 -5.97
C ILE A 89 -4.72 -8.23 -6.29
N GLU A 90 -4.72 -9.06 -7.33
CA GLU A 90 -5.92 -9.77 -7.80
C GLU A 90 -7.10 -8.81 -8.00
N GLY A 91 -6.83 -7.64 -8.59
CA GLY A 91 -7.84 -6.64 -8.88
C GLY A 91 -8.21 -5.73 -7.72
N VAL A 92 -7.60 -5.89 -6.54
CA VAL A 92 -7.92 -5.08 -5.36
C VAL A 92 -6.82 -4.05 -5.12
N SER A 93 -7.17 -2.77 -5.22
CA SER A 93 -6.25 -1.67 -4.94
C SER A 93 -5.99 -1.56 -3.45
N MET A 94 -4.71 -1.60 -3.05
CA MET A 94 -4.31 -1.45 -1.65
C MET A 94 -4.57 -0.04 -1.14
N VAL A 95 -4.32 0.98 -1.97
CA VAL A 95 -4.60 2.37 -1.60
C VAL A 95 -6.09 2.57 -1.36
N THR A 96 -6.96 2.08 -2.24
CA THR A 96 -8.40 2.19 -2.07
C THR A 96 -8.87 1.48 -0.80
N ASN A 97 -8.35 0.29 -0.55
CA ASN A 97 -8.70 -0.50 0.62
C ASN A 97 -8.33 0.21 1.91
N TYR A 98 -7.10 0.68 2.04
CA TYR A 98 -6.66 1.40 3.24
C TYR A 98 -7.32 2.76 3.37
N ARG A 99 -7.56 3.46 2.25
CA ARG A 99 -8.28 4.74 2.29
C ARG A 99 -9.67 4.56 2.89
N SER A 100 -10.36 3.50 2.53
CA SER A 100 -11.69 3.19 3.07
C SER A 100 -11.63 2.91 4.56
N GLN A 101 -10.70 2.06 5.00
CA GLN A 101 -10.52 1.71 6.41
C GLN A 101 -10.13 2.93 7.25
N PHE A 102 -9.14 3.68 6.81
CA PHE A 102 -8.65 4.84 7.57
C PHE A 102 -9.65 5.99 7.56
N GLY A 103 -10.35 6.19 6.44
CA GLY A 103 -11.42 7.18 6.36
C GLY A 103 -12.54 6.91 7.35
N SER A 104 -12.93 5.65 7.49
CA SER A 104 -13.93 5.23 8.47
C SER A 104 -13.44 5.48 9.90
N SER A 105 -12.20 5.12 10.20
CA SER A 105 -11.59 5.34 11.51
C SER A 105 -11.55 6.84 11.87
N VAL A 106 -11.17 7.67 10.91
CA VAL A 106 -11.12 9.14 11.13
C VAL A 106 -12.52 9.69 11.37
N ARG A 107 -13.53 9.23 10.65
CA ARG A 107 -14.92 9.67 10.86
C ARG A 107 -15.43 9.29 12.24
N GLN A 108 -15.04 8.13 12.76
CA GLN A 108 -15.51 7.65 14.06
C GLN A 108 -14.70 8.21 15.23
N ASN A 109 -13.39 8.29 15.09
CA ASN A 109 -12.48 8.55 16.20
C ASN A 109 -11.53 9.74 15.98
N GLY A 110 -11.62 10.40 14.82
CA GLY A 110 -10.71 11.49 14.46
C GLY A 110 -9.32 11.00 14.09
N ILE A 111 -8.47 11.94 13.69
CA ILE A 111 -7.08 11.66 13.29
C ILE A 111 -6.29 11.08 14.47
N THR A 112 -6.47 11.66 15.66
CA THR A 112 -5.82 11.17 16.89
C THR A 112 -6.19 9.71 17.17
N GLY A 113 -7.46 9.37 17.00
CA GLY A 113 -7.94 7.99 17.19
C GLY A 113 -7.33 7.02 16.18
N LEU A 114 -7.17 7.45 14.93
CA LEU A 114 -6.51 6.63 13.91
C LEU A 114 -5.05 6.38 14.27
N LEU A 115 -4.32 7.40 14.69
CA LEU A 115 -2.91 7.26 15.07
C LEU A 115 -2.75 6.31 16.26
N LYS A 116 -3.67 6.39 17.23
CA LYS A 116 -3.68 5.46 18.35
C LYS A 116 -3.92 4.03 17.90
N GLU A 117 -4.87 3.83 17.00
CA GLU A 117 -5.18 2.52 16.43
C GLU A 117 -3.98 1.91 15.70
N LEU A 118 -3.26 2.71 14.90
CA LEU A 118 -2.05 2.26 14.22
C LEU A 118 -0.98 1.83 15.22
N LYS A 119 -0.80 2.61 16.28
CA LYS A 119 0.18 2.29 17.31
C LYS A 119 -0.16 0.99 18.01
N GLU A 120 -1.43 0.77 18.34
CA GLU A 120 -1.89 -0.47 18.96
C GLU A 120 -1.68 -1.68 18.07
N LYS A 121 -2.02 -1.57 16.78
CA LYS A 121 -1.79 -2.65 15.81
C LYS A 121 -0.30 -2.97 15.66
N ASN A 122 0.55 -1.95 15.66
CA ASN A 122 1.99 -2.14 15.50
C ASN A 122 2.64 -2.76 16.74
N ASN A 123 2.02 -2.60 17.90
CA ASN A 123 2.51 -3.17 19.15
C ASN A 123 1.90 -4.55 19.43
N ALA A 124 0.90 -4.97 18.68
CA ALA A 124 0.31 -6.29 18.84
C ALA A 124 1.29 -7.36 18.35
N ALA A 125 1.39 -8.44 19.11
CA ALA A 125 2.29 -9.55 18.78
C ALA A 125 1.75 -10.38 17.59
#